data_de02a52392173c9de1ec38968f1ccd11
#
_entry.id   de02a52392173c9de1ec38968f1ccd11
#
_cell.length_a   1.000
_cell.length_b   1.000
_cell.length_c   1.000
_cell.angle_alpha   90.00
_cell.angle_beta   90.00
_cell.angle_gamma   90.00
#
_symmetry.space_group_name_H-M   'P 1'
#
loop_
_entity.id
_entity.type
_entity.pdbx_description
1 polymer ?
#
loop_
_entity_poly.entity_id
_entity_poly.type
_entity_poly.pdbx_seq_one_letter_code
_entity_poly.pdbx_strand_id
1 'polypeptide(L)'
;MTYLLDVNALLAWEHGNSPHHAVFHAWARQVGRANLWTCAHTELGFLRVSMQVVGYSLAQATAALAELKQHTGGFVATAPSPRLPAWASAAAKTSDAYLTQVARANKLRLATHDAGIKDGVVELIGPAKS
;
A
#
# COMPACT_ATOMS: atom_id res chain seq x y z
N MET A 1 16.19 -2.67 1.68
CA MET A 1 15.07 -2.70 0.71
C MET A 1 13.95 -1.83 1.23
N THR A 2 13.41 -0.97 0.40
CA THR A 2 12.29 -0.09 0.73
C THR A 2 11.06 -0.47 -0.07
N TYR A 3 9.89 -0.22 0.51
CA TYR A 3 8.63 -0.69 -0.03
C TYR A 3 7.62 0.44 -0.11
N LEU A 4 6.88 0.52 -1.23
CA LEU A 4 5.67 1.32 -1.34
C LEU A 4 4.51 0.43 -0.90
N LEU A 5 3.74 0.88 0.07
CA LEU A 5 2.60 0.11 0.57
C LEU A 5 1.38 0.33 -0.32
N ASP A 6 0.80 -0.77 -0.81
CA ASP A 6 -0.49 -0.76 -1.51
C ASP A 6 -1.61 -0.38 -0.53
N VAL A 7 -2.77 0.00 -1.07
CA VAL A 7 -3.94 0.37 -0.25
C VAL A 7 -4.31 -0.74 0.73
N ASN A 8 -4.34 -2.00 0.28
CA ASN A 8 -4.68 -3.11 1.16
C ASN A 8 -3.69 -3.28 2.33
N ALA A 9 -2.42 -2.94 2.12
CA ALA A 9 -1.42 -2.97 3.18
C ALA A 9 -1.63 -1.87 4.21
N LEU A 10 -2.01 -0.67 3.76
CA LEU A 10 -2.36 0.43 4.68
C LEU A 10 -3.60 0.10 5.49
N LEU A 11 -4.60 -0.51 4.86
CA LEU A 11 -5.82 -0.95 5.55
C LEU A 11 -5.51 -2.04 6.57
N ALA A 12 -4.64 -2.99 6.24
CA ALA A 12 -4.21 -4.03 7.16
C ALA A 12 -3.42 -3.46 8.34
N TRP A 13 -2.64 -2.42 8.11
CA TRP A 13 -1.91 -1.72 9.19
C TRP A 13 -2.90 -1.14 10.22
N GLU A 14 -3.86 -0.38 9.73
CA GLU A 14 -4.77 0.40 10.61
C GLU A 14 -5.90 -0.43 11.20
N HIS A 15 -6.55 -1.26 10.39
CA HIS A 15 -7.81 -1.88 10.79
C HIS A 15 -7.61 -3.27 11.37
N GLY A 16 -7.80 -3.40 12.69
CA GLY A 16 -7.67 -4.67 13.41
C GLY A 16 -8.62 -5.77 12.91
N ASN A 17 -9.73 -5.39 12.25
CA ASN A 17 -10.67 -6.33 11.66
C ASN A 17 -10.23 -6.86 10.30
N SER A 18 -9.18 -6.30 9.72
CA SER A 18 -8.66 -6.81 8.46
C SER A 18 -8.15 -8.24 8.62
N PRO A 19 -8.49 -9.15 7.69
CA PRO A 19 -7.96 -10.52 7.74
C PRO A 19 -6.44 -10.57 7.57
N HIS A 20 -5.83 -9.49 7.09
CA HIS A 20 -4.39 -9.39 6.88
C HIS A 20 -3.66 -8.66 8.01
N HIS A 21 -4.37 -8.19 9.03
CA HIS A 21 -3.78 -7.34 10.07
C HIS A 21 -2.58 -7.97 10.77
N ALA A 22 -2.73 -9.19 11.27
CA ALA A 22 -1.66 -9.90 11.99
C ALA A 22 -0.48 -10.22 11.08
N VAL A 23 -0.75 -10.68 9.86
CA VAL A 23 0.28 -11.03 8.88
C VAL A 23 1.05 -9.78 8.46
N PHE A 24 0.35 -8.68 8.22
CA PHE A 24 0.98 -7.41 7.88
C PHE A 24 1.95 -6.96 8.97
N HIS A 25 1.52 -6.94 10.22
CA HIS A 25 2.34 -6.45 11.33
C HIS A 25 3.55 -7.35 11.59
N ALA A 26 3.41 -8.67 11.42
CA ALA A 26 4.55 -9.59 11.52
C ALA A 26 5.59 -9.28 10.44
N TRP A 27 5.14 -9.09 9.21
CA TRP A 27 6.02 -8.74 8.09
C TRP A 27 6.66 -7.35 8.30
N ALA A 28 5.88 -6.36 8.75
CA ALA A 28 6.38 -5.00 8.99
C ALA A 28 7.49 -4.97 10.05
N ARG A 29 7.37 -5.82 11.08
CA ARG A 29 8.44 -5.95 12.07
C ARG A 29 9.71 -6.57 11.47
N GLN A 30 9.57 -7.53 10.55
CA GLN A 30 10.72 -8.16 9.89
C GLN A 30 11.49 -7.17 9.01
N VAL A 31 10.78 -6.41 8.19
CA VAL A 31 11.43 -5.51 7.22
C VAL A 31 11.77 -4.15 7.82
N GLY A 32 11.16 -3.78 8.93
CA GLY A 32 11.34 -2.48 9.59
C GLY A 32 10.41 -1.42 9.03
N ARG A 33 9.65 -0.75 9.90
CA ARG A 33 8.66 0.25 9.47
C ARG A 33 9.30 1.48 8.81
N ALA A 34 10.56 1.78 9.13
CA ALA A 34 11.30 2.85 8.46
C ALA A 34 11.52 2.58 6.96
N ASN A 35 11.35 1.34 6.52
CA ASN A 35 11.46 0.96 5.12
C ASN A 35 10.10 0.96 4.38
N LEU A 36 9.02 1.36 5.05
CA LEU A 36 7.67 1.38 4.49
C LEU A 36 7.31 2.82 4.13
N TRP A 37 6.89 3.02 2.88
CA TRP A 37 6.62 4.34 2.31
C TRP A 37 5.21 4.39 1.75
N THR A 38 4.64 5.59 1.71
CA THR A 38 3.33 5.85 1.10
C THR A 38 3.48 6.80 -0.08
N CYS A 39 2.42 6.92 -0.87
CA CYS A 39 2.30 7.95 -1.91
C CYS A 39 0.86 8.50 -1.89
N ALA A 40 0.64 9.61 -2.60
CA ALA A 40 -0.68 10.25 -2.63
C ALA A 40 -1.79 9.29 -3.07
N HIS A 41 -1.54 8.46 -4.07
CA HIS A 41 -2.54 7.52 -4.58
C HIS A 41 -2.96 6.49 -3.53
N THR A 42 -2.01 5.90 -2.81
CA THR A 42 -2.32 4.91 -1.77
C THR A 42 -2.97 5.55 -0.55
N GLU A 43 -2.55 6.77 -0.19
CA GLU A 43 -3.17 7.51 0.92
C GLU A 43 -4.62 7.86 0.61
N LEU A 44 -4.90 8.34 -0.61
CA LEU A 44 -6.26 8.63 -1.03
C LEU A 44 -7.12 7.37 -1.03
N GLY A 45 -6.59 6.25 -1.52
CA GLY A 45 -7.28 4.96 -1.48
C GLY A 45 -7.59 4.50 -0.06
N PHE A 46 -6.65 4.69 0.86
CA PHE A 46 -6.86 4.39 2.28
C PHE A 46 -8.02 5.21 2.86
N LEU A 47 -8.05 6.52 2.61
CA LEU A 47 -9.14 7.38 3.08
C LEU A 47 -10.48 6.91 2.52
N ARG A 48 -10.54 6.70 1.20
CA ARG A 48 -11.77 6.30 0.51
C ARG A 48 -12.33 4.99 1.06
N VAL A 49 -11.51 3.96 1.16
CA VAL A 49 -11.96 2.65 1.62
C VAL A 49 -12.29 2.66 3.11
N SER A 50 -11.52 3.37 3.93
CA SER A 50 -11.83 3.50 5.36
C SER A 50 -13.20 4.15 5.58
N MET A 51 -13.56 5.13 4.77
CA MET A 51 -14.88 5.77 4.83
C MET A 51 -15.98 4.88 4.25
N GLN A 52 -15.73 4.29 3.08
CA GLN A 52 -16.75 3.59 2.30
C GLN A 52 -17.06 2.20 2.86
N VAL A 53 -16.04 1.47 3.29
CA VAL A 53 -16.17 0.07 3.70
C VAL A 53 -16.14 -0.07 5.23
N VAL A 54 -15.20 0.61 5.90
CA VAL A 54 -15.04 0.50 7.35
C VAL A 54 -16.02 1.40 8.09
N GLY A 55 -16.50 2.45 7.44
CA GLY A 55 -17.49 3.35 8.03
C GLY A 55 -16.90 4.52 8.82
N TYR A 56 -15.61 4.81 8.62
CA TYR A 56 -15.01 5.99 9.26
C TYR A 56 -15.59 7.27 8.70
N SER A 57 -15.71 8.29 9.55
CA SER A 57 -15.91 9.66 9.09
C SER A 57 -14.63 10.17 8.42
N LEU A 58 -14.73 11.27 7.67
CA LEU A 58 -13.53 11.92 7.11
C LEU A 58 -12.53 12.28 8.21
N ALA A 59 -13.01 12.82 9.32
CA ALA A 59 -12.14 13.18 10.44
C ALA A 59 -11.42 11.96 11.02
N GLN A 60 -12.13 10.84 11.20
CA GLN A 60 -11.54 9.60 11.69
C GLN A 60 -10.49 9.04 10.73
N ALA A 61 -10.82 9.00 9.44
CA ALA A 61 -9.91 8.47 8.41
C ALA A 61 -8.65 9.33 8.30
N THR A 62 -8.79 10.65 8.32
CA THR A 62 -7.68 11.60 8.25
C THR A 62 -6.76 11.47 9.46
N ALA A 63 -7.34 11.36 10.66
CA ALA A 63 -6.57 11.18 11.88
C ALA A 63 -5.80 9.85 11.88
N ALA A 64 -6.45 8.77 11.42
CA ALA A 64 -5.81 7.46 11.32
C ALA A 64 -4.63 7.48 10.34
N LEU A 65 -4.79 8.13 9.19
CA LEU A 65 -3.72 8.27 8.22
C LEU A 65 -2.55 9.07 8.78
N ALA A 66 -2.83 10.18 9.45
CA ALA A 66 -1.79 11.03 10.05
C ALA A 66 -0.97 10.26 11.10
N GLU A 67 -1.63 9.47 11.93
CA GLU A 67 -0.95 8.64 12.92
C GLU A 67 -0.10 7.56 12.27
N LEU A 68 -0.64 6.85 11.28
CA LEU A 68 0.07 5.82 10.54
C LEU A 68 1.34 6.40 9.91
N LYS A 69 1.25 7.59 9.33
CA LYS A 69 2.39 8.24 8.65
C LYS A 69 3.52 8.59 9.61
N GLN A 70 3.26 8.78 10.90
CA GLN A 70 4.31 9.01 11.90
C GLN A 70 5.25 7.81 12.04
N HIS A 71 4.82 6.63 11.63
CA HIS A 71 5.56 5.39 11.76
C HIS A 71 6.13 4.88 10.43
N THR A 72 5.86 5.56 9.32
CA THR A 72 6.44 5.21 8.02
C THR A 72 7.82 5.86 7.85
N GLY A 73 8.59 5.33 6.90
CA GLY A 73 9.91 5.87 6.58
C GLY A 73 9.87 7.10 5.71
N GLY A 74 8.81 7.29 4.93
CA GLY A 74 8.71 8.45 4.07
C GLY A 74 7.51 8.44 3.13
N PHE A 75 7.44 9.49 2.32
CA PHE A 75 6.37 9.72 1.35
C PHE A 75 6.99 9.88 -0.04
N VAL A 76 6.45 9.17 -1.02
CA VAL A 76 6.88 9.25 -2.41
C VAL A 76 6.18 10.44 -3.06
N ALA A 77 6.90 11.52 -3.28
CA ALA A 77 6.33 12.75 -3.84
C ALA A 77 6.22 12.72 -5.37
N THR A 78 6.98 11.87 -6.04
CA THR A 78 7.01 11.79 -7.50
C THR A 78 5.82 10.98 -8.01
N ALA A 79 4.97 11.62 -8.82
CA ALA A 79 3.79 10.99 -9.42
C ALA A 79 3.91 11.12 -10.95
N PRO A 80 4.54 10.15 -11.64
CA PRO A 80 4.70 10.22 -13.09
C PRO A 80 3.35 10.08 -13.80
N SER A 81 3.27 10.59 -15.02
CA SER A 81 2.11 10.34 -15.87
C SER A 81 1.96 8.83 -16.13
N PRO A 82 0.72 8.30 -16.11
CA PRO A 82 0.51 6.87 -16.29
C PRO A 82 1.07 6.34 -17.62
N ARG A 83 1.90 5.31 -17.51
CA ARG A 83 2.37 4.47 -18.61
C ARG A 83 2.17 3.04 -18.18
N LEU A 84 1.00 2.50 -18.48
CA LEU A 84 0.60 1.22 -17.92
C LEU A 84 1.10 0.06 -18.78
N PRO A 85 1.51 -1.06 -18.15
CA PRO A 85 1.93 -2.26 -18.89
C PRO A 85 0.73 -2.94 -19.54
N ALA A 86 1.03 -3.83 -20.51
CA ALA A 86 -0.01 -4.53 -21.26
C ALA A 86 -0.95 -5.36 -20.39
N TRP A 87 -0.50 -5.83 -19.23
CA TRP A 87 -1.36 -6.61 -18.33
C TRP A 87 -2.46 -5.77 -17.68
N ALA A 88 -2.38 -4.43 -17.73
CA ALA A 88 -3.41 -3.53 -17.24
C ALA A 88 -4.55 -3.39 -18.27
N SER A 89 -5.07 -4.49 -18.76
CA SER A 89 -6.03 -4.55 -19.87
C SER A 89 -7.48 -4.29 -19.45
N ALA A 90 -7.77 -4.20 -18.16
CA ALA A 90 -9.09 -3.92 -17.63
C ALA A 90 -9.03 -2.72 -16.69
N ALA A 91 -10.11 -1.94 -16.62
CA ALA A 91 -10.19 -0.76 -15.77
C ALA A 91 -9.85 -1.05 -14.32
N ALA A 92 -10.27 -2.19 -13.80
CA ALA A 92 -10.00 -2.61 -12.42
C ALA A 92 -8.52 -2.85 -12.12
N LYS A 93 -7.68 -3.02 -13.16
CA LYS A 93 -6.24 -3.26 -13.01
C LYS A 93 -5.40 -2.00 -13.13
N THR A 94 -5.98 -0.87 -13.52
CA THR A 94 -5.21 0.34 -13.83
C THR A 94 -4.55 0.94 -12.59
N SER A 95 -5.22 0.93 -11.46
CA SER A 95 -4.68 1.46 -10.20
C SER A 95 -3.47 0.65 -9.75
N ASP A 96 -3.56 -0.68 -9.76
CA ASP A 96 -2.45 -1.56 -9.39
C ASP A 96 -1.26 -1.38 -10.33
N ALA A 97 -1.53 -1.28 -11.63
CA ALA A 97 -0.51 -1.06 -12.64
C ALA A 97 0.20 0.28 -12.43
N TYR A 98 -0.55 1.33 -12.12
CA TYR A 98 0.03 2.64 -11.82
C TYR A 98 0.95 2.57 -10.60
N LEU A 99 0.55 1.87 -9.56
CA LEU A 99 1.38 1.72 -8.36
C LEU A 99 2.69 0.97 -8.65
N THR A 100 2.68 -0.02 -9.54
CA THR A 100 3.92 -0.67 -9.95
C THR A 100 4.83 0.30 -10.68
N GLN A 101 4.27 1.19 -11.49
CA GLN A 101 5.02 2.24 -12.17
C GLN A 101 5.66 3.21 -11.17
N VAL A 102 4.90 3.68 -10.19
CA VAL A 102 5.39 4.60 -9.14
C VAL A 102 6.52 3.93 -8.36
N ALA A 103 6.36 2.68 -7.98
CA ALA A 103 7.38 1.93 -7.26
C ALA A 103 8.67 1.85 -8.06
N ARG A 104 8.59 1.45 -9.34
CA ARG A 104 9.77 1.38 -10.21
C ARG A 104 10.47 2.72 -10.37
N ALA A 105 9.70 3.79 -10.59
CA ALA A 105 10.26 5.13 -10.77
C ALA A 105 11.04 5.61 -9.55
N ASN A 106 10.75 5.07 -8.38
CA ASN A 106 11.37 5.46 -7.11
C ASN A 106 12.27 4.36 -6.52
N LYS A 107 12.55 3.31 -7.29
CA LYS A 107 13.41 2.18 -6.88
C LYS A 107 12.89 1.47 -5.63
N LEU A 108 11.56 1.38 -5.52
CA LEU A 108 10.86 0.68 -4.45
C LEU A 108 10.25 -0.61 -4.99
N ARG A 109 9.91 -1.52 -4.10
CA ARG A 109 9.03 -2.63 -4.41
C ARG A 109 7.62 -2.29 -3.92
N LEU A 110 6.60 -2.75 -4.65
CA LEU A 110 5.21 -2.58 -4.23
C LEU A 110 4.85 -3.72 -3.28
N ALA A 111 4.62 -3.40 -2.02
CA ALA A 111 4.21 -4.38 -1.02
C ALA A 111 2.69 -4.46 -0.96
N THR A 112 2.14 -5.65 -1.20
CA THR A 112 0.70 -5.87 -1.32
C THR A 112 0.31 -7.24 -0.78
N HIS A 113 -0.95 -7.35 -0.36
CA HIS A 113 -1.57 -8.64 -0.03
C HIS A 113 -2.26 -9.28 -1.24
N ASP A 114 -2.26 -8.62 -2.39
CA ASP A 114 -2.94 -9.11 -3.60
C ASP A 114 -2.03 -10.00 -4.43
N ALA A 115 -2.26 -11.30 -4.38
CA ALA A 115 -1.52 -12.28 -5.17
C ALA A 115 -1.84 -12.19 -6.68
N GLY A 116 -2.86 -11.41 -7.06
CA GLY A 116 -3.27 -11.26 -8.46
C GLY A 116 -2.42 -10.28 -9.26
N ILE A 117 -1.59 -9.47 -8.61
CA ILE A 117 -0.72 -8.53 -9.32
C ILE A 117 0.54 -9.26 -9.78
N LYS A 118 0.58 -9.61 -11.06
CA LYS A 118 1.68 -10.39 -11.67
C LYS A 118 2.73 -9.45 -12.27
N ASP A 119 3.59 -8.90 -11.42
CA ASP A 119 4.64 -7.98 -11.82
C ASP A 119 5.89 -8.22 -10.96
N GLY A 120 7.07 -8.12 -11.58
CA GLY A 120 8.34 -8.40 -10.88
C GLY A 120 8.69 -7.42 -9.78
N VAL A 121 8.08 -6.23 -9.74
CA VAL A 121 8.31 -5.24 -8.69
C VAL A 121 7.51 -5.53 -7.42
N VAL A 122 6.58 -6.49 -7.47
CA VAL A 122 5.70 -6.79 -6.35
C VAL A 122 6.41 -7.65 -5.30
N GLU A 123 6.25 -7.25 -4.05
CA GLU A 123 6.53 -8.05 -2.87
C GLU A 123 5.20 -8.47 -2.26
N LEU A 124 4.86 -9.76 -2.34
CA LEU A 124 3.64 -10.27 -1.73
C LEU A 124 3.85 -10.40 -0.22
N ILE A 125 3.03 -9.69 0.56
CA ILE A 125 3.08 -9.77 2.01
C ILE A 125 2.40 -11.07 2.43
N GLY A 126 3.20 -12.00 2.96
CA GLY A 126 2.74 -13.28 3.44
C GLY A 126 3.12 -13.51 4.90
N PRO A 127 2.85 -14.71 5.43
CA PRO A 127 3.23 -15.05 6.79
C PRO A 127 4.73 -14.86 7.00
N ALA A 128 5.09 -14.44 8.22
CA ALA A 128 6.50 -14.28 8.59
C ALA A 128 7.23 -15.62 8.43
N LYS A 129 8.42 -15.56 7.84
CA LYS A 129 9.28 -16.74 7.72
C LYS A 129 9.90 -17.06 9.08
N SER A 130 9.80 -18.31 9.45
CA SER A 130 10.43 -18.80 10.68
C SER A 130 11.92 -19.02 10.50
#